data_8d4ed966b395762e77d201a6c00dccb1
#
_entry.id   8d4ed966b395762e77d201a6c00dccb1
#
_cell.length_a   1.000
_cell.length_b   1.000
_cell.length_c   1.000
_cell.angle_alpha   90.00
_cell.angle_beta   90.00
_cell.angle_gamma   90.00
#
_symmetry.space_group_name_H-M   'P 1'
#
loop_
_entity.id
_entity.type
_entity.pdbx_description
1 polymer ?
#
loop_
_entity_poly.entity_id
_entity_poly.type
_entity_poly.pdbx_seq_one_letter_code
_entity_poly.pdbx_strand_id
1 'polypeptide(L)'
;MIALLLLAIALSMDAFAVAIGLGAKHRQDTTKIAVMAGVYFGVFQGLMPLIGYLGGRSILGFIANWAPWIACIILVGLGGKMLYEALSGDDEAASSQDSTPHNIALDIANDPNVVITHKTMTTLAIATSIDAMAAGFTLNLIPVNPYVSCAVIAVVTGIFSFIGVFMGKQSGTWLESKAEIFGGLVLIGIGIKMVI
;
A
#
# COMPACT_ATOMS: atom_id res chain seq x y z
N MET A 1 -6.83 -17.70 10.85
CA MET A 1 -5.92 -16.75 11.52
C MET A 1 -4.66 -16.47 10.69
N ILE A 2 -3.90 -17.51 10.26
CA ILE A 2 -2.67 -17.32 9.48
C ILE A 2 -2.94 -16.54 8.19
N ALA A 3 -3.96 -16.91 7.42
CA ALA A 3 -4.33 -16.21 6.19
C ALA A 3 -4.67 -14.73 6.43
N LEU A 4 -5.31 -14.41 7.55
CA LEU A 4 -5.61 -13.03 7.93
C LEU A 4 -4.35 -12.24 8.24
N LEU A 5 -3.39 -12.84 8.96
CA LEU A 5 -2.11 -12.18 9.24
C LEU A 5 -1.31 -11.95 7.96
N LEU A 6 -1.27 -12.93 7.06
CA LEU A 6 -0.62 -12.78 5.76
C LEU A 6 -1.26 -11.66 4.93
N LEU A 7 -2.59 -11.59 4.92
CA LEU A 7 -3.32 -10.51 4.26
C LEU A 7 -2.98 -9.15 4.88
N ALA A 8 -2.99 -9.06 6.21
CA ALA A 8 -2.66 -7.83 6.92
C ALA A 8 -1.22 -7.36 6.63
N ILE A 9 -0.25 -8.28 6.61
CA ILE A 9 1.13 -7.98 6.25
C ILE A 9 1.22 -7.51 4.79
N ALA A 10 0.57 -8.22 3.86
CA ALA A 10 0.58 -7.85 2.45
C ALA A 10 0.03 -6.42 2.23
N LEU A 11 -1.14 -6.11 2.83
CA LEU A 11 -1.74 -4.80 2.74
C LEU A 11 -0.93 -3.70 3.44
N SER A 12 -0.13 -4.04 4.45
CA SER A 12 0.69 -3.06 5.15
C SER A 12 1.94 -2.66 4.38
N MET A 13 2.33 -3.41 3.33
CA MET A 13 3.58 -3.15 2.60
C MET A 13 3.58 -1.81 1.87
N ASP A 14 2.44 -1.38 1.32
CA ASP A 14 2.34 -0.10 0.62
C ASP A 14 2.53 1.08 1.58
N ALA A 15 1.85 1.03 2.73
CA ALA A 15 2.03 2.03 3.79
C ALA A 15 3.44 1.99 4.38
N PHE A 16 4.06 0.81 4.47
CA PHE A 16 5.44 0.64 4.91
C PHE A 16 6.44 1.28 3.93
N ALA A 17 6.27 1.07 2.61
CA ALA A 17 7.12 1.67 1.59
C ALA A 17 7.06 3.21 1.64
N VAL A 18 5.85 3.78 1.71
CA VAL A 18 5.67 5.23 1.87
C VAL A 18 6.28 5.74 3.18
N ALA A 19 6.15 4.98 4.27
CA ALA A 19 6.74 5.33 5.56
C ALA A 19 8.27 5.33 5.52
N ILE A 20 8.90 4.41 4.77
CA ILE A 20 10.36 4.42 4.52
C ILE A 20 10.76 5.70 3.79
N GLY A 21 10.05 6.09 2.72
CA GLY A 21 10.30 7.32 1.97
C GLY A 21 10.23 8.56 2.88
N LEU A 22 9.18 8.67 3.69
CA LEU A 22 9.05 9.75 4.69
C LEU A 22 10.23 9.80 5.67
N GLY A 23 10.68 8.66 6.17
CA GLY A 23 11.79 8.58 7.10
C GLY A 23 13.13 8.92 6.46
N ALA A 24 13.34 8.55 5.20
CA ALA A 24 14.57 8.82 4.46
C ALA A 24 14.76 10.32 4.17
N LYS A 25 13.68 11.00 3.82
CA LYS A 25 13.71 12.42 3.41
C LYS A 25 13.58 13.40 4.58
N HIS A 26 12.82 13.07 5.62
CA HIS A 26 12.50 13.98 6.73
C HIS A 26 13.16 13.55 8.04
N ARG A 27 14.47 13.63 8.10
CA ARG A 27 15.29 13.11 9.22
C ARG A 27 15.17 13.89 10.52
N GLN A 28 14.74 15.15 10.50
CA GLN A 28 14.75 16.02 11.68
C GLN A 28 13.67 15.69 12.69
N ASP A 29 12.45 15.35 12.23
CA ASP A 29 11.27 15.07 13.06
C ASP A 29 10.83 13.61 13.02
N THR A 30 11.76 12.67 12.90
CA THR A 30 11.50 11.25 12.67
C THR A 30 10.46 10.66 13.62
N THR A 31 10.55 10.92 14.92
CA THR A 31 9.61 10.36 15.92
C THR A 31 8.18 10.89 15.71
N LYS A 32 8.05 12.18 15.44
CA LYS A 32 6.74 12.81 15.19
C LYS A 32 6.13 12.22 13.91
N ILE A 33 6.91 12.09 12.85
CA ILE A 33 6.48 11.52 11.58
C ILE A 33 6.12 10.04 11.74
N ALA A 34 6.91 9.27 12.51
CA ALA A 34 6.63 7.86 12.77
C ALA A 34 5.30 7.66 13.51
N VAL A 35 5.03 8.47 14.53
CA VAL A 35 3.74 8.42 15.25
C VAL A 35 2.59 8.83 14.33
N MET A 36 2.76 9.90 13.57
CA MET A 36 1.73 10.34 12.62
C MET A 36 1.48 9.26 11.55
N ALA A 37 2.52 8.72 10.92
CA ALA A 37 2.38 7.66 9.93
C ALA A 37 1.69 6.42 10.52
N GLY A 38 2.11 5.96 11.69
CA GLY A 38 1.51 4.81 12.37
C GLY A 38 0.02 5.01 12.65
N VAL A 39 -0.37 6.19 13.12
CA VAL A 39 -1.78 6.50 13.43
C VAL A 39 -2.60 6.67 12.14
N TYR A 40 -2.14 7.51 11.20
CA TYR A 40 -2.91 7.80 9.99
C TYR A 40 -3.03 6.56 9.10
N PHE A 41 -1.91 5.90 8.79
CA PHE A 41 -1.95 4.71 7.94
C PHE A 41 -2.70 3.57 8.62
N GLY A 42 -2.50 3.34 9.91
CA GLY A 42 -3.23 2.32 10.65
C GLY A 42 -4.74 2.55 10.65
N VAL A 43 -5.20 3.77 10.95
CA VAL A 43 -6.63 4.11 10.98
C VAL A 43 -7.26 3.96 9.59
N PHE A 44 -6.65 4.54 8.56
CA PHE A 44 -7.22 4.48 7.22
C PHE A 44 -7.18 3.05 6.65
N GLN A 45 -6.11 2.30 6.92
CA GLN A 45 -5.97 0.90 6.49
C GLN A 45 -6.95 -0.03 7.20
N GLY A 46 -7.46 0.33 8.36
CA GLY A 46 -8.56 -0.38 9.02
C GLY A 46 -9.94 0.05 8.55
N LEU A 47 -10.14 1.36 8.31
CA LEU A 47 -11.42 1.92 7.88
C LEU A 47 -11.77 1.55 6.43
N MET A 48 -10.82 1.59 5.52
CA MET A 48 -11.08 1.34 4.09
C MET A 48 -11.58 -0.07 3.79
N PRO A 49 -10.99 -1.15 4.35
CA PRO A 49 -11.59 -2.49 4.19
C PRO A 49 -12.99 -2.60 4.79
N LEU A 50 -13.26 -1.88 5.88
CA LEU A 50 -14.61 -1.87 6.46
C LEU A 50 -15.62 -1.23 5.52
N ILE A 51 -15.26 -0.11 4.89
CA ILE A 51 -16.09 0.54 3.85
C ILE A 51 -16.27 -0.41 2.65
N GLY A 52 -15.18 -1.06 2.20
CA GLY A 52 -15.23 -2.06 1.14
C GLY A 52 -16.13 -3.24 1.47
N TYR A 53 -16.07 -3.78 2.69
CA TYR A 53 -16.93 -4.84 3.17
C TYR A 53 -18.42 -4.44 3.14
N LEU A 54 -18.76 -3.26 3.66
CA LEU A 54 -20.13 -2.76 3.69
C LEU A 54 -20.67 -2.50 2.28
N GLY A 55 -19.87 -1.91 1.39
CA GLY A 55 -20.22 -1.68 0.00
C GLY A 55 -20.31 -2.98 -0.81
N GLY A 56 -19.45 -3.94 -0.53
CA GLY A 56 -19.39 -5.22 -1.23
C GLY A 56 -20.66 -6.06 -1.14
N ARG A 57 -21.37 -5.98 -0.03
CA ARG A 57 -22.65 -6.71 0.15
C ARG A 57 -23.70 -6.38 -0.91
N SER A 58 -23.63 -5.18 -1.49
CA SER A 58 -24.60 -4.71 -2.48
C SER A 58 -24.21 -5.01 -3.93
N ILE A 59 -22.93 -5.24 -4.22
CA ILE A 59 -22.38 -5.23 -5.60
C ILE A 59 -21.81 -6.59 -6.02
N LEU A 60 -21.53 -7.50 -5.08
CA LEU A 60 -20.81 -8.76 -5.32
C LEU A 60 -21.44 -9.67 -6.39
N GLY A 61 -22.76 -9.65 -6.57
CA GLY A 61 -23.42 -10.53 -7.53
C GLY A 61 -23.11 -10.22 -9.00
N PHE A 62 -22.71 -8.99 -9.32
CA PHE A 62 -22.51 -8.55 -10.70
C PHE A 62 -21.05 -8.62 -11.17
N ILE A 63 -20.09 -8.39 -10.28
CA ILE A 63 -18.68 -8.22 -10.65
C ILE A 63 -17.83 -9.49 -10.39
N ALA A 64 -18.33 -10.43 -9.59
CA ALA A 64 -17.53 -11.57 -9.12
C ALA A 64 -16.90 -12.43 -10.24
N ASN A 65 -17.54 -12.57 -11.38
CA ASN A 65 -17.05 -13.40 -12.49
C ASN A 65 -15.90 -12.74 -13.29
N TRP A 66 -15.85 -11.43 -13.33
CA TRP A 66 -14.86 -10.66 -14.11
C TRP A 66 -13.70 -10.13 -13.28
N ALA A 67 -13.89 -10.00 -11.98
CA ALA A 67 -12.91 -9.42 -11.07
C ALA A 67 -11.52 -10.08 -11.12
N PRO A 68 -11.36 -11.42 -11.16
CA PRO A 68 -10.05 -12.05 -11.22
C PRO A 68 -9.27 -11.71 -12.50
N TRP A 69 -9.96 -11.64 -13.64
CA TRP A 69 -9.33 -11.32 -14.92
C TRP A 69 -8.89 -9.86 -15.00
N ILE A 70 -9.73 -8.94 -14.53
CA ILE A 70 -9.40 -7.52 -14.47
C ILE A 70 -8.22 -7.30 -13.52
N ALA A 71 -8.25 -7.92 -12.34
CA ALA A 71 -7.16 -7.85 -11.38
C ALA A 71 -5.84 -8.40 -11.93
N CYS A 72 -5.89 -9.55 -12.63
CA CYS A 72 -4.70 -10.12 -13.27
C CYS A 72 -4.07 -9.15 -14.27
N ILE A 73 -4.86 -8.57 -15.17
CA ILE A 73 -4.37 -7.63 -16.20
C ILE A 73 -3.71 -6.42 -15.53
N ILE A 74 -4.37 -5.84 -14.52
CA ILE A 74 -3.85 -4.67 -13.80
C ILE A 74 -2.56 -5.02 -13.05
N LEU A 75 -2.52 -6.14 -12.31
CA LEU A 75 -1.35 -6.55 -11.51
C LEU A 75 -0.14 -6.89 -12.38
N VAL A 76 -0.35 -7.61 -13.49
CA VAL A 76 0.73 -7.95 -14.42
C VAL A 76 1.23 -6.69 -15.13
N GLY A 77 0.33 -5.79 -15.52
CA GLY A 77 0.70 -4.50 -16.13
C GLY A 77 1.52 -3.63 -15.17
N LEU A 78 1.05 -3.48 -13.94
CA LEU A 78 1.72 -2.68 -12.91
C LEU A 78 3.07 -3.29 -12.50
N GLY A 79 3.11 -4.60 -12.26
CA GLY A 79 4.35 -5.30 -11.92
C GLY A 79 5.37 -5.26 -13.06
N GLY A 80 4.93 -5.39 -14.31
CA GLY A 80 5.79 -5.26 -15.49
C GLY A 80 6.36 -3.84 -15.64
N LYS A 81 5.54 -2.81 -15.37
CA LYS A 81 5.99 -1.42 -15.35
C LYS A 81 7.04 -1.18 -14.26
N MET A 82 6.78 -1.61 -13.03
CA MET A 82 7.75 -1.49 -11.92
C MET A 82 9.09 -2.17 -12.23
N LEU A 83 9.05 -3.36 -12.85
CA LEU A 83 10.28 -4.03 -13.28
C LEU A 83 11.02 -3.26 -14.37
N TYR A 84 10.28 -2.73 -15.34
CA TYR A 84 10.87 -1.95 -16.43
C TYR A 84 11.57 -0.69 -15.88
N GLU A 85 10.92 0.06 -15.03
CA GLU A 85 11.47 1.27 -14.40
C GLU A 85 12.71 0.95 -13.54
N ALA A 86 12.64 -0.09 -12.72
CA ALA A 86 13.74 -0.51 -11.87
C ALA A 86 14.98 -1.05 -12.64
N LEU A 87 14.78 -1.62 -13.84
CA LEU A 87 15.86 -2.17 -14.65
C LEU A 87 16.43 -1.14 -15.66
N SER A 88 15.64 -0.15 -16.07
CA SER A 88 16.05 0.85 -17.07
C SER A 88 17.01 1.90 -16.50
N GLY A 89 17.13 2.03 -15.19
CA GLY A 89 18.08 2.96 -14.55
C GLY A 89 17.80 4.45 -14.83
N ASP A 90 16.65 4.75 -15.41
CA ASP A 90 16.26 6.11 -15.75
C ASP A 90 15.73 6.84 -14.51
N ASP A 91 16.62 7.50 -13.79
CA ASP A 91 16.27 8.43 -12.69
C ASP A 91 15.42 9.64 -13.17
N GLU A 92 15.21 9.78 -14.49
CA GLU A 92 14.44 10.88 -15.10
C GLU A 92 13.00 10.51 -15.50
N ALA A 93 12.56 9.25 -15.37
CA ALA A 93 11.23 8.81 -15.79
C ALA A 93 10.12 9.05 -14.74
N ALA A 94 10.37 9.83 -13.71
CA ALA A 94 9.36 10.24 -12.72
C ALA A 94 8.26 11.16 -13.29
N SER A 95 8.24 11.43 -14.59
CA SER A 95 7.28 12.32 -15.24
C SER A 95 6.23 11.65 -16.13
N SER A 96 6.18 10.33 -16.22
CA SER A 96 5.09 9.64 -16.91
C SER A 96 3.97 9.38 -15.91
N GLN A 97 2.99 10.27 -15.94
CA GLN A 97 1.75 10.30 -15.18
C GLN A 97 0.96 8.98 -15.24
N ASP A 98 1.41 7.97 -14.52
CA ASP A 98 0.52 6.91 -14.10
C ASP A 98 0.01 7.27 -12.71
N SER A 99 -1.12 7.97 -12.72
CA SER A 99 -1.78 8.54 -11.53
C SER A 99 -2.41 7.45 -10.67
N THR A 100 -1.69 6.36 -10.38
CA THR A 100 -2.15 5.45 -9.35
C THR A 100 -2.00 6.14 -7.99
N PRO A 101 -2.98 6.02 -7.11
CA PRO A 101 -2.94 6.67 -5.79
C PRO A 101 -1.68 6.34 -5.00
N HIS A 102 -1.14 5.14 -5.18
CA HIS A 102 0.09 4.69 -4.54
C HIS A 102 1.32 5.45 -5.04
N ASN A 103 1.47 5.64 -6.37
CA ASN A 103 2.58 6.39 -6.95
C ASN A 103 2.55 7.86 -6.52
N ILE A 104 1.36 8.48 -6.49
CA ILE A 104 1.19 9.84 -5.94
C ILE A 104 1.65 9.89 -4.47
N ALA A 105 1.34 8.87 -3.68
CA ALA A 105 1.77 8.82 -2.29
C ALA A 105 3.29 8.71 -2.15
N LEU A 106 3.95 7.91 -2.99
CA LEU A 106 5.42 7.79 -3.01
C LEU A 106 6.07 9.08 -3.45
N ASP A 107 5.57 9.73 -4.50
CA ASP A 107 6.10 11.01 -4.99
C ASP A 107 6.04 12.11 -3.91
N ILE A 108 4.90 12.21 -3.24
CA ILE A 108 4.72 13.15 -2.11
C ILE A 108 5.65 12.80 -0.95
N ALA A 109 5.80 11.51 -0.62
CA ALA A 109 6.65 11.06 0.48
C ALA A 109 8.14 11.31 0.20
N ASN A 110 8.54 11.25 -1.06
CA ASN A 110 9.93 11.38 -1.51
C ASN A 110 10.34 12.82 -1.85
N ASP A 111 9.40 13.76 -1.93
CA ASP A 111 9.72 15.18 -2.17
C ASP A 111 10.22 15.84 -0.88
N PRO A 112 11.50 16.28 -0.82
CA PRO A 112 12.07 16.93 0.35
C PRO A 112 11.44 18.30 0.66
N ASN A 113 10.73 18.91 -0.30
CA ASN A 113 10.12 20.23 -0.14
C ASN A 113 8.68 20.13 0.41
N VAL A 114 8.12 18.93 0.46
CA VAL A 114 6.77 18.74 1.01
C VAL A 114 6.80 18.86 2.53
N VAL A 115 6.03 19.81 3.04
CA VAL A 115 5.83 19.96 4.49
C VAL A 115 4.91 18.86 4.99
N ILE A 116 5.40 18.06 5.94
CA ILE A 116 4.63 17.00 6.59
C ILE A 116 3.59 17.62 7.53
N THR A 117 2.41 17.79 6.99
CA THR A 117 1.23 18.32 7.70
C THR A 117 0.20 17.20 7.90
N HIS A 118 -0.78 17.43 8.76
CA HIS A 118 -1.93 16.52 8.90
C HIS A 118 -2.66 16.29 7.58
N LYS A 119 -2.78 17.31 6.72
CA LYS A 119 -3.37 17.17 5.37
C LYS A 119 -2.55 16.22 4.49
N THR A 120 -1.24 16.39 4.46
CA THR A 120 -0.34 15.52 3.70
C THR A 120 -0.47 14.08 4.18
N MET A 121 -0.43 13.83 5.49
CA MET A 121 -0.60 12.49 6.06
C MET A 121 -1.96 11.87 5.74
N THR A 122 -3.04 12.64 5.77
CA THR A 122 -4.36 12.15 5.37
C THR A 122 -4.40 11.77 3.90
N THR A 123 -3.84 12.59 3.01
CA THR A 123 -3.77 12.29 1.57
C THR A 123 -2.97 11.02 1.31
N LEU A 124 -1.80 10.89 1.92
CA LEU A 124 -0.97 9.68 1.83
C LEU A 124 -1.70 8.45 2.34
N ALA A 125 -2.37 8.55 3.49
CA ALA A 125 -3.11 7.45 4.09
C ALA A 125 -4.30 7.00 3.22
N ILE A 126 -5.04 7.93 2.64
CA ILE A 126 -6.11 7.62 1.69
C ILE A 126 -5.54 6.92 0.46
N ALA A 127 -4.49 7.49 -0.13
CA ALA A 127 -3.89 6.97 -1.35
C ALA A 127 -3.37 5.53 -1.18
N THR A 128 -2.72 5.23 -0.04
CA THR A 128 -2.20 3.88 0.27
C THR A 128 -3.27 2.89 0.74
N SER A 129 -4.49 3.35 1.02
CA SER A 129 -5.55 2.48 1.56
C SER A 129 -6.65 2.14 0.56
N ILE A 130 -6.53 2.57 -0.70
CA ILE A 130 -7.53 2.28 -1.74
C ILE A 130 -7.55 0.78 -2.09
N ASP A 131 -6.39 0.14 -2.12
CA ASP A 131 -6.25 -1.31 -2.29
C ASP A 131 -6.88 -2.09 -1.12
N ALA A 132 -6.73 -1.58 0.09
CA ALA A 132 -7.36 -2.15 1.28
C ALA A 132 -8.89 -2.09 1.20
N MET A 133 -9.47 -1.06 0.58
CA MET A 133 -10.89 -1.01 0.30
C MET A 133 -11.32 -2.14 -0.65
N ALA A 134 -10.54 -2.41 -1.70
CA ALA A 134 -10.78 -3.53 -2.60
C ALA A 134 -10.65 -4.89 -1.87
N ALA A 135 -9.65 -5.04 -1.00
CA ALA A 135 -9.52 -6.23 -0.15
C ALA A 135 -10.73 -6.41 0.80
N GLY A 136 -11.34 -5.32 1.24
CA GLY A 136 -12.57 -5.35 2.04
C GLY A 136 -13.74 -6.05 1.34
N PHE A 137 -13.86 -5.94 0.02
CA PHE A 137 -14.85 -6.70 -0.74
C PHE A 137 -14.65 -8.22 -0.59
N THR A 138 -13.41 -8.68 -0.57
CA THR A 138 -13.08 -10.11 -0.47
C THR A 138 -13.41 -10.69 0.90
N LEU A 139 -13.48 -9.85 1.96
CA LEU A 139 -13.87 -10.29 3.29
C LEU A 139 -15.31 -10.83 3.34
N ASN A 140 -16.15 -10.48 2.37
CA ASN A 140 -17.50 -11.06 2.24
C ASN A 140 -17.48 -12.52 1.77
N LEU A 141 -16.37 -12.97 1.16
CA LEU A 141 -16.23 -14.31 0.59
C LEU A 141 -15.53 -15.29 1.54
N ILE A 142 -14.93 -14.77 2.61
CA ILE A 142 -14.14 -15.56 3.55
C ILE A 142 -14.91 -15.66 4.89
N PRO A 143 -14.98 -16.84 5.52
CA PRO A 143 -15.68 -17.03 6.79
C PRO A 143 -14.84 -16.48 7.97
N VAL A 144 -14.59 -15.18 7.97
CA VAL A 144 -13.87 -14.46 9.04
C VAL A 144 -14.71 -13.30 9.55
N ASN A 145 -14.51 -12.92 10.80
CA ASN A 145 -15.17 -11.73 11.34
C ASN A 145 -14.53 -10.47 10.73
N PRO A 146 -15.26 -9.67 9.92
CA PRO A 146 -14.69 -8.54 9.20
C PRO A 146 -14.19 -7.45 10.14
N TYR A 147 -14.82 -7.23 11.28
CA TYR A 147 -14.39 -6.23 12.25
C TYR A 147 -13.05 -6.59 12.89
N VAL A 148 -12.85 -7.87 13.23
CA VAL A 148 -11.57 -8.36 13.75
C VAL A 148 -10.49 -8.26 12.67
N SER A 149 -10.84 -8.58 11.42
CA SER A 149 -9.91 -8.47 10.29
C SER A 149 -9.44 -7.02 10.08
N CYS A 150 -10.37 -6.07 10.06
CA CYS A 150 -10.06 -4.65 9.93
C CYS A 150 -9.18 -4.14 11.10
N ALA A 151 -9.49 -4.57 12.34
CA ALA A 151 -8.67 -4.20 13.50
C ALA A 151 -7.25 -4.77 13.42
N VAL A 152 -7.07 -6.02 13.00
CA VAL A 152 -5.75 -6.64 12.82
C VAL A 152 -4.98 -5.91 11.73
N ILE A 153 -5.60 -5.60 10.58
CA ILE A 153 -4.98 -4.83 9.50
C ILE A 153 -4.54 -3.46 10.01
N ALA A 154 -5.39 -2.73 10.74
CA ALA A 154 -5.07 -1.43 11.31
C ALA A 154 -3.83 -1.47 12.21
N VAL A 155 -3.78 -2.43 13.14
CA VAL A 155 -2.67 -2.57 14.09
C VAL A 155 -1.39 -2.96 13.38
N VAL A 156 -1.43 -3.94 12.49
CA VAL A 156 -0.26 -4.39 11.72
C VAL A 156 0.28 -3.24 10.89
N THR A 157 -0.56 -2.55 10.12
CA THR A 157 -0.13 -1.42 9.30
C THR A 157 0.44 -0.28 10.15
N GLY A 158 -0.18 0.04 11.28
CA GLY A 158 0.32 1.07 12.20
C GLY A 158 1.73 0.76 12.71
N ILE A 159 1.98 -0.49 13.11
CA ILE A 159 3.30 -0.95 13.58
C ILE A 159 4.32 -0.90 12.43
N PHE A 160 3.97 -1.43 11.26
CA PHE A 160 4.86 -1.45 10.10
C PHE A 160 5.21 -0.04 9.65
N SER A 161 4.25 0.87 9.57
CA SER A 161 4.50 2.25 9.18
C SER A 161 5.38 2.99 10.20
N PHE A 162 5.15 2.75 11.49
CA PHE A 162 6.02 3.30 12.53
C PHE A 162 7.46 2.82 12.38
N ILE A 163 7.67 1.52 12.20
CA ILE A 163 9.00 0.92 11.98
C ILE A 163 9.60 1.41 10.67
N GLY A 164 8.80 1.52 9.59
CA GLY A 164 9.23 1.97 8.27
C GLY A 164 9.89 3.34 8.28
N VAL A 165 9.32 4.30 9.03
CA VAL A 165 9.93 5.63 9.17
C VAL A 165 11.32 5.56 9.82
N PHE A 166 11.51 4.73 10.84
CA PHE A 166 12.83 4.57 11.46
C PHE A 166 13.82 3.85 10.55
N MET A 167 13.37 2.85 9.80
CA MET A 167 14.20 2.16 8.82
C MET A 167 14.62 3.10 7.69
N GLY A 168 13.70 3.91 7.18
CA GLY A 168 13.99 4.91 6.15
C GLY A 168 15.04 5.93 6.60
N LYS A 169 14.99 6.37 7.85
CA LYS A 169 16.02 7.25 8.41
C LYS A 169 17.43 6.64 8.35
N GLN A 170 17.56 5.34 8.55
CA GLN A 170 18.85 4.65 8.59
C GLN A 170 19.35 4.22 7.21
N SER A 171 18.45 3.75 6.35
CA SER A 171 18.81 3.06 5.10
C SER A 171 18.87 3.98 3.87
N GLY A 172 18.27 5.16 3.93
CA GLY A 172 18.19 6.08 2.79
C GLY A 172 17.47 5.46 1.59
N THR A 173 17.73 5.96 0.38
CA THR A 173 17.05 5.55 -0.87
C THR A 173 17.48 4.17 -1.41
N TRP A 174 18.53 3.54 -0.87
CA TRP A 174 19.02 2.25 -1.37
C TRP A 174 18.01 1.11 -1.17
N LEU A 175 17.23 1.17 -0.09
CA LEU A 175 16.22 0.15 0.20
C LEU A 175 14.99 0.28 -0.71
N GLU A 176 14.69 1.48 -1.19
CA GLU A 176 13.55 1.81 -2.05
C GLU A 176 13.65 1.08 -3.40
N SER A 177 14.78 1.20 -4.11
CA SER A 177 15.02 0.51 -5.40
C SER A 177 14.93 -1.02 -5.31
N LYS A 178 15.40 -1.61 -4.22
CA LYS A 178 15.31 -3.06 -4.01
C LYS A 178 13.86 -3.52 -3.72
N ALA A 179 13.10 -2.69 -3.01
CA ALA A 179 11.69 -2.98 -2.70
C ALA A 179 10.82 -2.94 -3.97
N GLU A 180 11.08 -2.03 -4.91
CA GLU A 180 10.36 -1.95 -6.19
C GLU A 180 10.53 -3.21 -7.04
N ILE A 181 11.78 -3.71 -7.19
CA ILE A 181 12.05 -4.94 -7.95
C ILE A 181 11.31 -6.12 -7.30
N PHE A 182 11.40 -6.25 -5.98
CA PHE A 182 10.75 -7.34 -5.27
C PHE A 182 9.23 -7.23 -5.35
N GLY A 183 8.67 -6.04 -5.19
CA GLY A 183 7.24 -5.76 -5.31
C GLY A 183 6.71 -6.11 -6.69
N GLY A 184 7.40 -5.69 -7.76
CA GLY A 184 7.03 -6.00 -9.13
C GLY A 184 6.98 -7.51 -9.42
N LEU A 185 7.98 -8.27 -8.94
CA LEU A 185 8.00 -9.73 -9.09
C LEU A 185 6.86 -10.42 -8.33
N VAL A 186 6.56 -9.96 -7.12
CA VAL A 186 5.45 -10.50 -6.30
C VAL A 186 4.11 -10.21 -6.96
N LEU A 187 3.88 -8.99 -7.47
CA LEU A 187 2.63 -8.63 -8.15
C LEU A 187 2.38 -9.47 -9.39
N ILE A 188 3.40 -9.69 -10.22
CA ILE A 188 3.31 -10.58 -11.39
C ILE A 188 2.96 -12.00 -10.95
N GLY A 189 3.63 -12.52 -9.93
CA GLY A 189 3.37 -13.86 -9.40
C GLY A 189 1.94 -14.03 -8.86
N ILE A 190 1.42 -13.03 -8.15
CA ILE A 190 0.04 -13.04 -7.66
C ILE A 190 -0.95 -12.96 -8.82
N GLY A 191 -0.72 -12.06 -9.78
CA GLY A 191 -1.58 -11.90 -10.96
C GLY A 191 -1.74 -13.20 -11.75
N ILE A 192 -0.63 -13.91 -12.01
CA ILE A 192 -0.64 -15.21 -12.70
C ILE A 192 -1.38 -16.26 -11.87
N LYS A 193 -1.14 -16.32 -10.56
CA LYS A 193 -1.81 -17.28 -9.66
C LYS A 193 -3.33 -17.07 -9.57
N MET A 194 -3.84 -15.86 -9.81
CA MET A 194 -5.28 -15.60 -9.76
C MET A 194 -6.05 -16.17 -10.97
N VAL A 195 -5.35 -16.50 -12.05
CA VAL A 195 -5.96 -17.00 -13.31
C VAL A 195 -5.78 -18.51 -13.45
N ILE A 196 -4.72 -19.09 -12.82
CA ILE A 196 -4.47 -20.54 -12.79
C ILE A 196 -5.15 -21.16 -11.58
#